data_d83a162092e018ab052ccee48aeff96c
#
_entry.id   d83a162092e018ab052ccee48aeff96c
#
_cell.length_a   1.000
_cell.length_b   1.000
_cell.length_c   1.000
_cell.angle_alpha   90.00
_cell.angle_beta   90.00
_cell.angle_gamma   90.00
#
_symmetry.space_group_name_H-M   'P 1'
#
loop_
_entity.id
_entity.type
_entity.pdbx_description
1 polymer ?
#
loop_
_entity_poly.entity_id
_entity_poly.type
_entity_poly.pdbx_seq_one_letter_code
_entity_poly.pdbx_strand_id
1 'polypeptide(L)'
;MRQSPLPVSQHNSIPEELAERAAGPSGGASVPGRGRASRRLRRGVRLLAAASTLTLAAAATAACSAGGPGAASATGCAAYQAYQGHKGATVTISSSLTGTEAERFEASVAEFESCTGINVEHTGTTELRSQLLNGSGANLSTSSGASPSSQDNPENLPDLAIVPQPAMVAELVDTGVVHPLPNKVNSNVEAGWDRHWIQVGIHASVPYGAPLMVSLKSLVWYSPDAFAKAGYEVPGTWAELEALTSKVRSDHPDGSVTPWCVGAADGESTGWVLTDWLEDALLATQGPGVYETWASHRSPVDSPNAVEALGAVNSLVLDNGRVAGGRGSVISRTPVQAGAELVKGSCLMLHASSSFESRFPEGTVITDAAGANPVTVQAPRPTASATASGATGATASAKGTAGATSTAGSAGTKVSAFVTPAADRGSDSVLVGTDYLVAFTRSDAVSAVMEYLTSQEWARTRMALGGVATANQGVDPDLAPSDVGRRATRMLQSRQTTVEMDASDSMPVGVGSSALWVGLSRWATGTVTPKEALKQAEAAWPKQK
;
A
#
# COMPACT_ATOMS: atom_id res chain seq x y z
N MET A 1 -20.83 -52.56 -35.66
CA MET A 1 -21.51 -53.47 -34.71
C MET A 1 -21.93 -52.63 -33.51
N ARG A 2 -23.17 -52.77 -33.15
CA ARG A 2 -24.05 -52.02 -32.27
C ARG A 2 -23.45 -51.45 -30.99
N GLN A 3 -23.71 -50.16 -30.79
CA GLN A 3 -23.67 -49.43 -29.53
C GLN A 3 -24.81 -49.94 -28.61
N SER A 4 -24.53 -49.97 -27.29
CA SER A 4 -25.54 -50.01 -26.24
C SER A 4 -25.23 -48.91 -25.20
N PRO A 5 -26.25 -48.16 -24.71
CA PRO A 5 -26.05 -47.02 -23.83
C PRO A 5 -26.08 -47.42 -22.36
N LEU A 6 -25.35 -46.65 -21.52
CA LEU A 6 -25.35 -46.77 -20.07
C LEU A 6 -26.48 -45.89 -19.45
N PRO A 7 -26.99 -46.25 -18.27
CA PRO A 7 -28.22 -45.72 -17.74
C PRO A 7 -28.03 -44.40 -16.92
N VAL A 8 -29.06 -43.58 -17.04
CA VAL A 8 -29.33 -42.36 -16.23
C VAL A 8 -29.59 -42.78 -14.78
N SER A 9 -28.90 -42.19 -13.84
CA SER A 9 -29.19 -42.33 -12.40
C SER A 9 -29.96 -41.11 -11.88
N GLN A 10 -30.98 -41.44 -11.12
CA GLN A 10 -32.10 -40.67 -10.67
C GLN A 10 -31.74 -39.61 -9.61
N HIS A 11 -32.52 -38.52 -9.63
CA HIS A 11 -32.74 -37.55 -8.59
C HIS A 11 -32.98 -38.15 -7.19
N ASN A 12 -32.29 -37.62 -6.19
CA ASN A 12 -32.70 -37.74 -4.80
C ASN A 12 -33.20 -36.38 -4.30
N SER A 13 -34.49 -36.33 -4.12
CA SER A 13 -35.24 -35.23 -3.47
C SER A 13 -35.01 -35.32 -1.96
N ILE A 14 -34.68 -34.18 -1.33
CA ILE A 14 -34.65 -34.01 0.12
C ILE A 14 -36.05 -33.59 0.58
N PRO A 15 -36.63 -34.14 1.67
CA PRO A 15 -37.99 -33.82 2.11
C PRO A 15 -38.04 -32.47 2.84
N GLU A 16 -39.07 -31.73 2.47
CA GLU A 16 -39.60 -30.54 3.13
C GLU A 16 -40.43 -30.99 4.36
N GLU A 17 -39.83 -30.91 5.56
CA GLU A 17 -40.58 -31.01 6.81
C GLU A 17 -39.73 -30.39 7.94
N LEU A 18 -40.05 -29.13 8.30
CA LEU A 18 -39.86 -28.47 9.60
C LEU A 18 -40.00 -26.94 9.51
N ALA A 19 -41.17 -26.49 9.03
CA ALA A 19 -41.61 -25.10 9.17
C ALA A 19 -43.06 -25.10 9.63
N GLU A 20 -43.30 -25.47 10.90
CA GLU A 20 -44.57 -25.14 11.58
C GLU A 20 -44.40 -25.38 13.08
N ARG A 21 -44.07 -24.31 13.83
CA ARG A 21 -44.47 -24.09 15.24
C ARG A 21 -43.80 -22.83 15.79
N ALA A 22 -44.49 -21.73 15.70
CA ALA A 22 -44.65 -20.72 16.76
C ALA A 22 -45.46 -19.53 16.23
N ALA A 23 -46.76 -19.68 16.18
CA ALA A 23 -47.67 -18.54 16.09
C ALA A 23 -48.68 -18.66 17.23
N GLY A 24 -48.80 -17.59 18.02
CA GLY A 24 -49.95 -17.22 18.78
C GLY A 24 -49.70 -16.90 20.25
N PRO A 25 -50.59 -16.11 20.91
CA PRO A 25 -51.47 -15.10 20.31
C PRO A 25 -51.33 -13.70 20.94
N SER A 26 -51.87 -12.77 20.27
CA SER A 26 -52.18 -11.39 20.61
C SER A 26 -53.03 -11.21 21.89
N GLY A 27 -52.68 -10.22 22.71
CA GLY A 27 -53.51 -9.67 23.76
C GLY A 27 -53.25 -8.18 23.92
N GLY A 28 -54.18 -7.38 23.40
CA GLY A 28 -54.15 -5.93 23.49
C GLY A 28 -54.69 -5.42 24.83
N ALA A 29 -54.27 -4.23 25.20
CA ALA A 29 -55.07 -3.24 25.94
C ALA A 29 -54.33 -1.89 26.01
N SER A 30 -54.79 -0.93 25.25
CA SER A 30 -55.30 0.40 25.62
C SER A 30 -54.43 1.29 26.55
N VAL A 31 -54.10 2.43 25.96
CA VAL A 31 -53.79 3.74 26.56
C VAL A 31 -55.01 4.32 27.30
N PRO A 32 -54.87 5.10 28.43
CA PRO A 32 -54.81 6.55 28.32
C PRO A 32 -53.88 7.20 29.37
N GLY A 33 -53.15 8.29 29.10
CA GLY A 33 -53.65 9.62 28.90
C GLY A 33 -53.28 10.56 30.03
N ARG A 34 -52.45 11.61 29.73
CA ARG A 34 -52.42 12.96 30.35
C ARG A 34 -52.07 13.15 31.82
N GLY A 35 -51.12 14.02 32.06
CA GLY A 35 -51.01 14.75 33.33
C GLY A 35 -49.79 15.68 33.39
N ARG A 36 -49.95 16.94 32.98
CA ARG A 36 -49.11 18.10 33.31
C ARG A 36 -49.13 18.40 34.80
N ALA A 37 -47.98 18.92 35.31
CA ALA A 37 -47.85 20.09 36.20
C ALA A 37 -46.49 20.07 36.86
N SER A 38 -45.54 20.98 36.57
CA SER A 38 -45.37 22.35 37.03
C SER A 38 -45.34 22.50 38.56
N ARG A 39 -44.25 23.10 39.02
CA ARG A 39 -43.99 24.09 40.07
C ARG A 39 -42.78 23.68 40.93
N ARG A 40 -41.71 24.47 40.77
CA ARG A 40 -41.37 25.70 41.54
C ARG A 40 -41.34 25.49 43.04
N LEU A 41 -40.24 25.71 43.72
CA LEU A 41 -39.83 26.86 44.48
C LEU A 41 -38.74 26.51 45.49
N ARG A 42 -37.68 27.28 45.40
CA ARG A 42 -37.12 28.28 46.36
C ARG A 42 -36.18 27.74 47.43
N ARG A 43 -34.99 28.31 47.33
CA ARG A 43 -34.39 29.30 48.28
C ARG A 43 -33.89 28.84 49.65
N GLY A 44 -32.68 29.25 49.90
CA GLY A 44 -32.15 29.60 51.20
C GLY A 44 -30.65 29.29 51.28
N VAL A 45 -29.71 30.11 51.02
CA VAL A 45 -29.17 31.37 51.55
C VAL A 45 -28.46 31.18 52.91
N ARG A 46 -27.19 31.65 52.89
CA ARG A 46 -26.31 32.25 53.94
C ARG A 46 -25.29 31.29 54.54
N LEU A 47 -24.02 31.58 54.31
CA LEU A 47 -23.08 32.61 54.81
C LEU A 47 -22.49 32.27 56.18
N LEU A 48 -21.16 32.20 56.20
CA LEU A 48 -20.15 32.91 57.01
C LEU A 48 -18.88 32.07 57.06
N ALA A 49 -17.79 32.39 56.46
CA ALA A 49 -16.77 33.35 56.79
C ALA A 49 -16.01 33.04 58.10
N ALA A 50 -14.74 32.70 57.96
CA ALA A 50 -13.68 33.26 58.78
C ALA A 50 -12.30 32.86 58.25
N ALA A 51 -11.51 33.85 58.10
CA ALA A 51 -10.12 33.85 57.65
C ALA A 51 -9.16 33.31 58.71
N SER A 52 -8.04 32.76 58.28
CA SER A 52 -6.76 32.95 59.00
C SER A 52 -5.60 32.74 58.06
N THR A 53 -4.91 33.78 57.85
CA THR A 53 -3.63 33.96 57.19
C THR A 53 -2.49 33.28 57.94
N LEU A 54 -1.63 32.55 57.24
CA LEU A 54 -0.21 32.46 57.59
C LEU A 54 0.66 32.34 56.33
N THR A 55 1.39 33.36 56.08
CA THR A 55 2.46 33.52 55.08
C THR A 55 3.68 32.70 55.48
N LEU A 56 4.17 31.85 54.55
CA LEU A 56 5.58 31.46 54.58
C LEU A 56 6.13 31.56 53.12
N ALA A 57 6.95 32.56 52.95
CA ALA A 57 7.77 32.77 51.77
C ALA A 57 8.89 31.73 51.75
N ALA A 58 8.95 30.91 50.69
CA ALA A 58 10.14 30.15 50.34
C ALA A 58 10.54 30.55 48.92
N ALA A 59 11.67 31.20 48.81
CA ALA A 59 12.33 31.58 47.59
C ALA A 59 12.70 30.36 46.78
N ALA A 60 12.05 30.16 45.60
CA ALA A 60 12.51 29.23 44.61
C ALA A 60 13.44 29.96 43.64
N THR A 61 14.72 29.68 43.74
CA THR A 61 15.74 30.04 42.76
C THR A 61 15.45 29.35 41.43
N ALA A 62 15.06 30.16 40.45
CA ALA A 62 14.98 29.70 39.05
C ALA A 62 16.40 29.45 38.54
N ALA A 63 16.81 28.20 38.48
CA ALA A 63 17.94 27.75 37.70
C ALA A 63 17.46 27.56 36.26
N CYS A 64 17.73 28.53 35.39
CA CYS A 64 17.65 28.33 33.95
C CYS A 64 18.74 27.32 33.57
N SER A 65 18.37 26.04 33.46
CA SER A 65 19.14 25.05 32.75
C SER A 65 18.81 25.24 31.29
N ALA A 66 19.77 25.71 30.51
CA ALA A 66 19.75 25.59 29.06
C ALA A 66 19.72 24.10 28.70
N GLY A 67 18.53 23.56 28.44
CA GLY A 67 18.35 22.24 27.88
C GLY A 67 18.77 22.28 26.43
N GLY A 68 19.83 21.57 26.09
CA GLY A 68 20.17 21.27 24.71
C GLY A 68 19.05 20.44 24.05
N PRO A 69 18.90 20.49 22.73
CA PRO A 69 17.92 19.69 22.00
C PRO A 69 18.33 18.21 22.06
N GLY A 70 17.55 17.36 22.75
CA GLY A 70 17.82 15.91 22.71
C GLY A 70 17.33 15.05 23.88
N ALA A 71 16.43 15.52 24.74
CA ALA A 71 15.77 14.63 25.70
C ALA A 71 14.29 14.49 25.30
N ALA A 72 13.91 13.37 24.70
CA ALA A 72 12.52 12.98 24.60
C ALA A 72 11.89 13.01 25.98
N SER A 73 10.77 13.71 26.14
CA SER A 73 10.05 13.83 27.39
C SER A 73 9.74 12.43 27.94
N ALA A 74 10.05 12.17 29.22
CA ALA A 74 9.82 10.90 29.90
C ALA A 74 8.34 10.41 29.82
N THR A 75 7.41 11.26 29.44
CA THR A 75 6.00 10.93 29.17
C THR A 75 5.78 10.27 27.80
N GLY A 76 6.62 10.53 26.80
CA GLY A 76 6.48 9.96 25.45
C GLY A 76 6.91 8.50 25.36
N CYS A 77 7.91 8.06 26.12
CA CYS A 77 8.43 6.70 26.02
C CYS A 77 7.64 5.62 26.78
N ALA A 78 6.54 5.96 27.45
CA ALA A 78 5.70 5.00 28.17
C ALA A 78 5.13 3.92 27.22
N ALA A 79 4.77 4.27 25.98
CA ALA A 79 4.25 3.36 24.98
C ALA A 79 5.29 2.30 24.53
N TYR A 80 6.58 2.61 24.67
CA TYR A 80 7.69 1.77 24.20
C TYR A 80 8.34 0.92 25.29
N GLN A 81 7.72 0.86 26.48
CA GLN A 81 8.29 0.10 27.63
C GLN A 81 8.42 -1.40 27.36
N ALA A 82 7.53 -1.97 26.55
CA ALA A 82 7.57 -3.39 26.19
C ALA A 82 8.79 -3.77 25.33
N TYR A 83 9.45 -2.78 24.71
CA TYR A 83 10.57 -2.97 23.78
C TYR A 83 11.93 -2.58 24.38
N GLN A 84 11.99 -2.36 25.71
CA GLN A 84 13.22 -1.96 26.42
C GLN A 84 14.17 -3.15 26.60
N GLY A 85 15.44 -2.85 26.91
CA GLY A 85 16.45 -3.86 27.23
C GLY A 85 17.47 -4.13 26.12
N HIS A 86 17.29 -3.52 24.94
CA HIS A 86 18.15 -3.79 23.78
C HIS A 86 18.92 -2.54 23.31
N LYS A 87 19.18 -1.60 24.22
CA LYS A 87 19.86 -0.33 23.93
C LYS A 87 21.22 -0.57 23.28
N GLY A 88 21.45 0.08 22.13
CA GLY A 88 22.67 -0.02 21.35
C GLY A 88 22.69 -1.18 20.36
N ALA A 89 21.64 -2.00 20.31
CA ALA A 89 21.48 -2.98 19.24
C ALA A 89 21.13 -2.25 17.93
N THR A 90 21.63 -2.77 16.81
CA THR A 90 21.25 -2.36 15.46
C THR A 90 20.43 -3.47 14.83
N VAL A 91 19.32 -3.10 14.17
CA VAL A 91 18.48 -3.98 13.37
C VAL A 91 18.41 -3.42 11.95
N THR A 92 18.86 -4.20 10.99
CA THR A 92 18.90 -3.81 9.57
C THR A 92 17.64 -4.24 8.85
N ILE A 93 17.06 -3.34 8.04
CA ILE A 93 15.84 -3.61 7.25
C ILE A 93 16.08 -3.24 5.79
N SER A 94 15.85 -4.18 4.87
CA SER A 94 15.84 -3.89 3.44
C SER A 94 14.41 -3.86 2.89
N SER A 95 14.15 -2.97 1.94
CA SER A 95 12.83 -2.87 1.29
C SER A 95 12.92 -2.31 -0.13
N SER A 96 11.79 -2.30 -0.84
CA SER A 96 11.62 -1.58 -2.10
C SER A 96 11.25 -0.10 -1.92
N LEU A 97 11.08 0.36 -0.67
CA LEU A 97 10.74 1.75 -0.37
C LEU A 97 11.93 2.67 -0.67
N THR A 98 11.75 3.66 -1.53
CA THR A 98 12.80 4.61 -1.92
C THR A 98 12.30 6.06 -1.84
N GLY A 99 13.21 7.04 -1.80
CA GLY A 99 12.85 8.46 -1.74
C GLY A 99 11.92 8.77 -0.57
N THR A 100 10.85 9.52 -0.82
CA THR A 100 9.90 9.95 0.22
C THR A 100 9.20 8.78 0.95
N GLU A 101 9.04 7.62 0.31
CA GLU A 101 8.49 6.43 0.98
C GLU A 101 9.45 5.91 2.05
N ALA A 102 10.75 5.82 1.72
CA ALA A 102 11.80 5.45 2.68
C ALA A 102 11.88 6.44 3.85
N GLU A 103 11.95 7.74 3.54
CA GLU A 103 11.99 8.81 4.55
C GLU A 103 10.80 8.76 5.52
N ARG A 104 9.59 8.48 5.02
CA ARG A 104 8.39 8.33 5.86
C ARG A 104 8.43 7.05 6.70
N PHE A 105 8.98 5.96 6.17
CA PHE A 105 9.21 4.75 6.95
C PHE A 105 10.19 5.02 8.09
N GLU A 106 11.35 5.62 7.81
CA GLU A 106 12.36 6.00 8.80
C GLU A 106 11.79 6.96 9.86
N ALA A 107 11.02 7.97 9.45
CA ALA A 107 10.33 8.86 10.37
C ALA A 107 9.32 8.12 11.28
N SER A 108 8.73 7.01 10.82
CA SER A 108 7.77 6.23 11.60
C SER A 108 8.40 5.41 12.72
N VAL A 109 9.69 5.17 12.67
CA VAL A 109 10.44 4.43 13.71
C VAL A 109 11.27 5.33 14.62
N ALA A 110 11.42 6.62 14.28
CA ALA A 110 12.33 7.54 14.97
C ALA A 110 12.03 7.71 16.48
N GLU A 111 10.76 7.74 16.89
CA GLU A 111 10.38 7.82 18.30
C GLU A 111 10.67 6.51 19.03
N PHE A 112 10.39 5.37 18.39
CA PHE A 112 10.75 4.04 18.90
C PHE A 112 12.25 3.94 19.15
N GLU A 113 13.09 4.35 18.20
CA GLU A 113 14.56 4.37 18.34
C GLU A 113 15.01 5.25 19.51
N SER A 114 14.47 6.48 19.55
CA SER A 114 14.78 7.43 20.63
C SER A 114 14.44 6.89 22.02
N CYS A 115 13.32 6.17 22.14
CA CYS A 115 12.83 5.66 23.42
C CYS A 115 13.48 4.34 23.84
N THR A 116 13.78 3.46 22.90
CA THR A 116 14.34 2.12 23.19
C THR A 116 15.86 2.08 23.16
N GLY A 117 16.46 2.96 22.35
CA GLY A 117 17.88 2.95 22.03
C GLY A 117 18.29 1.81 21.07
N ILE A 118 17.32 1.13 20.44
CA ILE A 118 17.57 0.25 19.29
C ILE A 118 17.74 1.16 18.06
N ASN A 119 18.76 0.91 17.25
CA ASN A 119 18.98 1.60 15.99
C ASN A 119 18.37 0.77 14.85
N VAL A 120 17.48 1.36 14.04
CA VAL A 120 16.84 0.71 12.89
C VAL A 120 17.47 1.26 11.61
N GLU A 121 18.33 0.49 10.97
CA GLU A 121 19.00 0.87 9.74
C GLU A 121 18.21 0.38 8.53
N HIS A 122 17.53 1.31 7.84
CA HIS A 122 16.74 1.02 6.66
C HIS A 122 17.54 1.24 5.37
N THR A 123 17.41 0.30 4.42
CA THR A 123 17.97 0.41 3.06
C THR A 123 16.87 0.14 2.03
N GLY A 124 16.52 1.16 1.24
CA GLY A 124 15.59 1.05 0.12
C GLY A 124 16.33 0.76 -1.20
N THR A 125 15.82 -0.18 -2.00
CA THR A 125 16.46 -0.57 -3.26
C THR A 125 15.44 -1.04 -4.31
N THR A 126 15.71 -0.75 -5.59
CA THR A 126 14.95 -1.29 -6.74
C THR A 126 15.39 -2.70 -7.16
N GLU A 127 16.38 -3.28 -6.46
CA GLU A 127 16.95 -4.61 -6.71
C GLU A 127 16.77 -5.53 -5.49
N LEU A 128 15.69 -5.35 -4.74
CA LEU A 128 15.46 -6.03 -3.46
C LEU A 128 15.47 -7.54 -3.62
N ARG A 129 14.75 -8.07 -4.63
CA ARG A 129 14.63 -9.52 -4.83
C ARG A 129 15.97 -10.16 -5.14
N SER A 130 16.71 -9.61 -6.09
CA SER A 130 18.03 -10.15 -6.45
C SER A 130 19.03 -10.07 -5.30
N GLN A 131 19.01 -9.01 -4.50
CA GLN A 131 19.85 -8.87 -3.31
C GLN A 131 19.51 -9.94 -2.25
N LEU A 132 18.21 -10.14 -1.94
CA LEU A 132 17.79 -11.13 -0.94
C LEU A 132 18.07 -12.58 -1.40
N LEU A 133 17.83 -12.90 -2.68
CA LEU A 133 18.13 -14.23 -3.22
C LEU A 133 19.64 -14.51 -3.30
N ASN A 134 20.44 -13.53 -3.66
CA ASN A 134 21.90 -13.68 -3.67
C ASN A 134 22.44 -13.87 -2.24
N GLY A 135 21.93 -13.08 -1.27
CA GLY A 135 22.26 -13.23 0.14
C GLY A 135 21.84 -14.58 0.72
N SER A 136 20.73 -15.15 0.27
CA SER A 136 20.26 -16.47 0.72
C SER A 136 21.09 -17.65 0.19
N GLY A 137 22.00 -17.42 -0.74
CA GLY A 137 22.76 -18.49 -1.39
C GLY A 137 21.96 -19.33 -2.38
N ALA A 138 20.72 -18.92 -2.70
CA ALA A 138 19.85 -19.67 -3.62
C ALA A 138 20.46 -19.90 -5.01
N ASN A 139 21.28 -18.97 -5.46
CA ASN A 139 22.00 -19.06 -6.74
C ASN A 139 23.24 -19.98 -6.70
N LEU A 140 23.66 -20.45 -5.51
CA LEU A 140 24.80 -21.36 -5.34
C LEU A 140 24.39 -22.85 -5.30
N SER A 141 23.09 -23.15 -5.23
CA SER A 141 22.55 -24.49 -4.95
C SER A 141 22.46 -25.45 -6.14
N THR A 142 23.11 -25.19 -7.27
CA THR A 142 23.12 -26.16 -8.37
C THR A 142 24.22 -27.23 -8.26
N SER A 143 25.08 -27.23 -7.24
CA SER A 143 26.23 -28.16 -7.19
C SER A 143 26.63 -28.78 -5.86
N SER A 144 25.97 -28.55 -4.72
CA SER A 144 26.31 -29.30 -3.51
C SER A 144 25.18 -29.30 -2.48
N GLY A 145 24.63 -30.49 -2.20
CA GLY A 145 23.55 -30.74 -1.25
C GLY A 145 23.98 -30.59 0.22
N ALA A 146 24.37 -29.40 0.65
CA ALA A 146 24.56 -29.06 2.04
C ALA A 146 23.46 -28.08 2.46
N SER A 147 22.56 -28.52 3.34
CA SER A 147 21.62 -27.63 4.02
C SER A 147 22.41 -26.64 4.90
N PRO A 148 22.10 -25.33 4.86
CA PRO A 148 22.71 -24.35 5.77
C PRO A 148 22.38 -24.73 7.22
N SER A 149 23.38 -24.67 8.10
CA SER A 149 23.17 -24.84 9.52
C SER A 149 22.38 -23.64 10.08
N SER A 150 21.36 -23.89 10.84
CA SER A 150 20.27 -23.01 11.28
C SER A 150 20.63 -21.90 12.29
N GLN A 151 21.84 -21.38 12.32
CA GLN A 151 22.27 -20.40 13.33
C GLN A 151 23.06 -19.20 12.81
N ASP A 152 23.50 -19.20 11.56
CA ASP A 152 24.29 -18.09 11.04
C ASP A 152 23.51 -17.36 9.93
N ASN A 153 23.32 -16.04 10.11
CA ASN A 153 22.84 -15.17 9.04
C ASN A 153 23.80 -15.32 7.85
N PRO A 154 23.34 -15.73 6.67
CA PRO A 154 24.20 -15.76 5.48
C PRO A 154 24.81 -14.36 5.31
N GLU A 155 26.10 -14.27 5.07
CA GLU A 155 26.96 -13.07 5.22
C GLU A 155 26.48 -11.77 4.54
N ASN A 156 25.30 -11.70 3.92
CA ASN A 156 24.80 -10.53 3.20
C ASN A 156 23.28 -10.32 3.29
N LEU A 157 22.57 -10.98 4.20
CA LEU A 157 21.15 -10.72 4.42
C LEU A 157 20.95 -9.66 5.51
N PRO A 158 19.92 -8.78 5.37
CA PRO A 158 19.48 -7.92 6.47
C PRO A 158 18.86 -8.75 7.59
N ASP A 159 18.62 -8.17 8.76
CA ASP A 159 17.87 -8.84 9.82
C ASP A 159 16.40 -9.04 9.43
N LEU A 160 15.82 -8.04 8.76
CA LEU A 160 14.44 -8.00 8.32
C LEU A 160 14.34 -7.53 6.86
N ALA A 161 13.29 -7.92 6.17
CA ALA A 161 12.92 -7.26 4.92
C ALA A 161 11.42 -6.97 4.88
N ILE A 162 11.08 -5.88 4.19
CA ILE A 162 9.70 -5.55 3.79
C ILE A 162 9.59 -5.87 2.31
N VAL A 163 8.86 -6.94 2.00
CA VAL A 163 8.72 -7.46 0.62
C VAL A 163 7.35 -7.12 0.06
N PRO A 164 7.28 -6.55 -1.16
CA PRO A 164 6.03 -6.06 -1.72
C PRO A 164 5.18 -7.17 -2.37
N GLN A 165 5.73 -8.39 -2.49
CA GLN A 165 5.08 -9.48 -3.23
C GLN A 165 4.94 -10.73 -2.37
N PRO A 166 3.71 -11.23 -2.18
CA PRO A 166 3.45 -12.46 -1.46
C PRO A 166 4.22 -13.68 -1.97
N ALA A 167 4.34 -13.84 -3.29
CA ALA A 167 5.10 -14.94 -3.88
C ALA A 167 6.59 -14.90 -3.52
N MET A 168 7.14 -13.72 -3.31
CA MET A 168 8.52 -13.54 -2.86
C MET A 168 8.72 -14.04 -1.42
N VAL A 169 7.70 -13.90 -0.55
CA VAL A 169 7.74 -14.50 0.80
C VAL A 169 7.93 -16.01 0.68
N ALA A 170 7.10 -16.67 -0.15
CA ALA A 170 7.18 -18.11 -0.36
C ALA A 170 8.54 -18.52 -0.97
N GLU A 171 9.02 -17.80 -1.98
CA GLU A 171 10.32 -18.05 -2.61
C GLU A 171 11.47 -17.97 -1.60
N LEU A 172 11.47 -16.95 -0.74
CA LEU A 172 12.48 -16.79 0.30
C LEU A 172 12.37 -17.88 1.38
N VAL A 173 11.17 -18.27 1.77
CA VAL A 173 10.94 -19.38 2.72
C VAL A 173 11.49 -20.69 2.16
N ASP A 174 11.32 -20.96 0.86
CA ASP A 174 11.82 -22.17 0.19
C ASP A 174 13.37 -22.23 0.18
N THR A 175 14.07 -21.11 0.32
CA THR A 175 15.54 -21.11 0.51
C THR A 175 15.98 -21.58 1.91
N GLY A 176 15.04 -21.61 2.88
CA GLY A 176 15.32 -22.03 4.26
C GLY A 176 15.93 -20.95 5.16
N VAL A 177 16.11 -19.71 4.68
CA VAL A 177 16.73 -18.62 5.47
C VAL A 177 15.72 -17.76 6.23
N VAL A 178 14.43 -17.83 5.89
CA VAL A 178 13.39 -17.05 6.56
C VAL A 178 12.91 -17.77 7.82
N HIS A 179 12.77 -17.04 8.87
CA HIS A 179 12.30 -17.55 10.15
C HIS A 179 10.78 -17.40 10.32
N PRO A 180 10.09 -18.36 10.98
CA PRO A 180 8.71 -18.20 11.41
C PRO A 180 8.51 -16.97 12.28
N LEU A 181 7.36 -16.34 12.15
CA LEU A 181 7.00 -15.16 12.96
C LEU A 181 6.94 -15.51 14.46
N PRO A 182 7.47 -14.63 15.33
CA PRO A 182 7.29 -14.76 16.77
C PRO A 182 5.81 -14.75 17.20
N ASN A 183 5.48 -15.43 18.29
CA ASN A 183 4.10 -15.53 18.78
C ASN A 183 3.45 -14.15 19.02
N LYS A 184 4.19 -13.18 19.53
CA LYS A 184 3.68 -11.83 19.79
C LYS A 184 3.37 -11.08 18.50
N VAL A 185 4.21 -11.24 17.48
CA VAL A 185 3.97 -10.71 16.13
C VAL A 185 2.69 -11.31 15.55
N ASN A 186 2.52 -12.63 15.61
CA ASN A 186 1.29 -13.30 15.20
C ASN A 186 0.06 -12.75 15.93
N SER A 187 0.15 -12.57 17.25
CA SER A 187 -0.95 -12.00 18.03
C SER A 187 -1.30 -10.57 17.60
N ASN A 188 -0.32 -9.74 17.27
CA ASN A 188 -0.54 -8.38 16.76
C ASN A 188 -1.25 -8.42 15.38
N VAL A 189 -0.80 -9.32 14.49
CA VAL A 189 -1.41 -9.51 13.17
C VAL A 189 -2.85 -9.98 13.30
N GLU A 190 -3.12 -11.03 14.09
CA GLU A 190 -4.47 -11.56 14.33
C GLU A 190 -5.42 -10.53 14.97
N ALA A 191 -4.90 -9.61 15.78
CA ALA A 191 -5.69 -8.56 16.41
C ALA A 191 -6.14 -7.45 15.45
N GLY A 192 -5.39 -7.21 14.37
CA GLY A 192 -5.62 -6.07 13.47
C GLY A 192 -6.07 -6.43 12.06
N TRP A 193 -5.81 -7.64 11.59
CA TRP A 193 -5.97 -7.99 10.19
C TRP A 193 -6.99 -9.10 9.97
N ASP A 194 -7.80 -8.98 8.93
CA ASP A 194 -8.68 -10.06 8.52
C ASP A 194 -7.90 -11.25 7.95
N ARG A 195 -8.51 -12.43 8.03
CA ARG A 195 -7.86 -13.71 7.71
C ARG A 195 -7.26 -13.77 6.29
N HIS A 196 -7.88 -13.15 5.30
CA HIS A 196 -7.40 -13.21 3.92
C HIS A 196 -6.02 -12.52 3.76
N TRP A 197 -5.74 -11.44 4.52
CA TRP A 197 -4.44 -10.79 4.55
C TRP A 197 -3.38 -11.67 5.22
N ILE A 198 -3.77 -12.34 6.32
CA ILE A 198 -2.88 -13.20 7.10
C ILE A 198 -2.47 -14.44 6.31
N GLN A 199 -3.41 -15.06 5.59
CA GLN A 199 -3.17 -16.31 4.85
C GLN A 199 -2.09 -16.21 3.80
N VAL A 200 -1.91 -15.04 3.21
CA VAL A 200 -0.89 -14.79 2.19
C VAL A 200 0.54 -14.90 2.75
N GLY A 201 0.75 -14.53 4.02
CA GLY A 201 2.04 -14.67 4.72
C GLY A 201 2.31 -16.08 5.28
N ILE A 202 1.39 -17.06 5.05
CA ILE A 202 1.51 -18.43 5.57
C ILE A 202 2.06 -19.35 4.48
N HIS A 203 3.16 -20.03 4.79
CA HIS A 203 3.72 -21.08 3.94
C HIS A 203 3.75 -22.42 4.68
N ALA A 204 3.26 -23.50 4.06
CA ALA A 204 3.15 -24.84 4.66
C ALA A 204 2.52 -24.83 6.08
N SER A 205 1.47 -24.02 6.29
CA SER A 205 0.75 -23.83 7.56
C SER A 205 1.55 -23.12 8.66
N VAL A 206 2.68 -22.53 8.34
CA VAL A 206 3.51 -21.75 9.28
C VAL A 206 3.52 -20.28 8.84
N PRO A 207 3.27 -19.30 9.73
CA PRO A 207 3.33 -17.89 9.40
C PRO A 207 4.80 -17.41 9.33
N TYR A 208 5.17 -16.84 8.18
CA TYR A 208 6.49 -16.28 7.92
C TYR A 208 6.45 -14.79 7.57
N GLY A 209 5.36 -14.32 6.95
CA GLY A 209 5.19 -12.93 6.55
C GLY A 209 4.08 -12.24 7.35
N ALA A 210 4.38 -11.09 7.96
CA ALA A 210 3.40 -10.25 8.63
C ALA A 210 2.96 -9.10 7.72
N PRO A 211 1.66 -8.91 7.42
CA PRO A 211 1.20 -7.77 6.63
C PRO A 211 1.47 -6.46 7.38
N LEU A 212 2.00 -5.45 6.67
CA LEU A 212 2.33 -4.15 7.25
C LEU A 212 1.54 -3.00 6.62
N MET A 213 1.62 -2.86 5.31
CA MET A 213 1.03 -1.76 4.54
C MET A 213 0.25 -2.31 3.36
N VAL A 214 -0.77 -1.58 2.94
CA VAL A 214 -1.57 -1.92 1.77
C VAL A 214 -1.63 -0.71 0.83
N SER A 215 -1.55 -0.99 -0.46
CA SER A 215 -1.79 -0.02 -1.52
C SER A 215 -3.06 -0.38 -2.27
N LEU A 216 -4.03 0.53 -2.31
CA LEU A 216 -5.17 0.42 -3.22
C LEU A 216 -4.65 0.72 -4.62
N LYS A 217 -4.62 -0.28 -5.52
CA LYS A 217 -4.03 -0.16 -6.87
C LYS A 217 -4.98 0.43 -7.88
N SER A 218 -6.28 0.19 -7.78
CA SER A 218 -7.33 0.64 -8.69
C SER A 218 -7.63 2.13 -8.59
N LEU A 219 -6.63 2.99 -8.80
CA LEU A 219 -6.82 4.44 -8.78
C LEU A 219 -6.30 5.09 -10.06
N VAL A 220 -7.04 6.11 -10.51
CA VAL A 220 -6.63 7.03 -11.57
C VAL A 220 -6.43 8.42 -10.97
N TRP A 221 -5.20 8.87 -10.94
CA TRP A 221 -4.82 10.22 -10.53
C TRP A 221 -5.03 11.21 -11.67
N TYR A 222 -5.50 12.42 -11.34
CA TYR A 222 -5.78 13.48 -12.31
C TYR A 222 -5.62 14.86 -11.69
N SER A 223 -5.60 15.92 -12.50
CA SER A 223 -5.65 17.29 -12.02
C SER A 223 -7.09 17.81 -12.05
N PRO A 224 -7.73 18.05 -10.88
CA PRO A 224 -9.08 18.61 -10.82
C PRO A 224 -9.19 19.97 -11.52
N ASP A 225 -8.18 20.81 -11.37
CA ASP A 225 -8.15 22.15 -12.00
C ASP A 225 -8.08 22.04 -13.54
N ALA A 226 -7.30 21.07 -14.08
CA ALA A 226 -7.24 20.83 -15.53
C ALA A 226 -8.57 20.28 -16.09
N PHE A 227 -9.19 19.35 -15.34
CA PHE A 227 -10.51 18.80 -15.71
C PHE A 227 -11.58 19.89 -15.71
N ALA A 228 -11.66 20.69 -14.65
CA ALA A 228 -12.63 21.79 -14.54
C ALA A 228 -12.44 22.81 -15.67
N LYS A 229 -11.19 23.18 -15.98
CA LYS A 229 -10.88 24.13 -17.06
C LYS A 229 -11.30 23.61 -18.43
N ALA A 230 -11.14 22.31 -18.68
CA ALA A 230 -11.47 21.67 -19.97
C ALA A 230 -12.93 21.20 -20.05
N GLY A 231 -13.69 21.27 -18.95
CA GLY A 231 -15.06 20.74 -18.87
C GLY A 231 -15.10 19.20 -18.96
N TYR A 232 -14.07 18.53 -18.43
CA TYR A 232 -14.05 17.08 -18.29
C TYR A 232 -14.69 16.67 -16.96
N GLU A 233 -15.40 15.55 -16.99
CA GLU A 233 -16.02 14.96 -15.80
C GLU A 233 -15.28 13.67 -15.41
N VAL A 234 -15.27 13.35 -14.11
CA VAL A 234 -14.73 12.09 -13.62
C VAL A 234 -15.66 10.96 -14.07
N PRO A 235 -15.11 9.94 -14.80
CA PRO A 235 -15.94 8.87 -15.34
C PRO A 235 -16.42 7.93 -14.24
N GLY A 236 -17.64 7.45 -14.34
CA GLY A 236 -18.25 6.49 -13.42
C GLY A 236 -18.38 5.07 -14.00
N THR A 237 -18.00 4.87 -15.28
CA THR A 237 -17.96 3.56 -15.95
C THR A 237 -16.72 3.47 -16.83
N TRP A 238 -16.29 2.24 -17.14
CA TRP A 238 -15.19 2.00 -18.08
C TRP A 238 -15.45 2.64 -19.46
N ALA A 239 -16.68 2.52 -19.97
CA ALA A 239 -17.06 3.15 -21.23
C ALA A 239 -16.94 4.69 -21.19
N GLU A 240 -17.29 5.32 -20.05
CA GLU A 240 -17.08 6.76 -19.87
C GLU A 240 -15.59 7.13 -19.80
N LEU A 241 -14.74 6.26 -19.22
CA LEU A 241 -13.28 6.44 -19.21
C LEU A 241 -12.70 6.38 -20.64
N GLU A 242 -13.18 5.45 -21.47
CA GLU A 242 -12.81 5.37 -22.89
C GLU A 242 -13.27 6.60 -23.68
N ALA A 243 -14.49 7.07 -23.42
CA ALA A 243 -15.04 8.28 -24.03
C ALA A 243 -14.23 9.53 -23.64
N LEU A 244 -13.88 9.67 -22.35
CA LEU A 244 -13.03 10.75 -21.84
C LEU A 244 -11.64 10.70 -22.49
N THR A 245 -11.01 9.53 -22.56
CA THR A 245 -9.71 9.33 -23.23
C THR A 245 -9.76 9.77 -24.68
N SER A 246 -10.81 9.37 -25.39
CA SER A 246 -11.01 9.74 -26.80
C SER A 246 -11.28 11.24 -26.97
N LYS A 247 -12.03 11.84 -26.04
CA LYS A 247 -12.30 13.28 -26.02
C LYS A 247 -11.02 14.09 -25.81
N VAL A 248 -10.21 13.74 -24.81
CA VAL A 248 -8.92 14.42 -24.55
C VAL A 248 -8.03 14.36 -25.81
N ARG A 249 -7.95 13.20 -26.45
CA ARG A 249 -7.17 13.05 -27.69
C ARG A 249 -7.70 13.90 -28.84
N SER A 250 -9.02 14.05 -28.95
CA SER A 250 -9.68 14.88 -29.97
C SER A 250 -9.50 16.37 -29.69
N ASP A 251 -9.53 16.78 -28.43
CA ASP A 251 -9.37 18.19 -28.03
C ASP A 251 -7.91 18.66 -28.20
N HIS A 252 -6.94 17.73 -28.23
CA HIS A 252 -5.50 17.99 -28.41
C HIS A 252 -4.93 17.21 -29.60
N PRO A 253 -5.36 17.52 -30.85
CA PRO A 253 -4.92 16.79 -32.05
C PRO A 253 -3.44 16.94 -32.35
N ASP A 254 -2.82 18.02 -31.89
CA ASP A 254 -1.39 18.31 -32.00
C ASP A 254 -0.51 17.46 -31.05
N GLY A 255 -1.12 16.73 -30.09
CA GLY A 255 -0.40 15.94 -29.12
C GLY A 255 0.28 16.76 -28.03
N SER A 256 -0.04 18.05 -27.88
CA SER A 256 0.51 18.92 -26.83
C SER A 256 0.12 18.44 -25.44
N VAL A 257 -1.06 17.82 -25.29
CA VAL A 257 -1.53 17.13 -24.11
C VAL A 257 -2.04 15.74 -24.49
N THR A 258 -1.67 14.73 -23.73
CA THR A 258 -2.15 13.36 -23.95
C THR A 258 -3.08 12.91 -22.83
N PRO A 259 -3.99 11.96 -23.08
CA PRO A 259 -4.85 11.43 -22.02
C PRO A 259 -4.05 10.82 -20.87
N TRP A 260 -3.02 10.01 -21.16
CA TRP A 260 -2.36 9.17 -20.16
C TRP A 260 -0.89 9.48 -19.97
N CYS A 261 -0.50 9.50 -18.70
CA CYS A 261 0.87 9.46 -18.22
C CYS A 261 1.19 8.01 -17.85
N VAL A 262 2.15 7.38 -18.51
CA VAL A 262 2.53 5.99 -18.21
C VAL A 262 4.04 5.87 -18.16
N GLY A 263 4.54 5.23 -17.13
CA GLY A 263 5.95 4.86 -16.97
C GLY A 263 6.05 3.53 -16.26
N ALA A 264 6.76 2.58 -16.85
CA ALA A 264 6.88 1.22 -16.31
C ALA A 264 8.35 0.78 -16.13
N ALA A 265 9.32 1.70 -16.29
CA ALA A 265 10.72 1.44 -16.03
C ALA A 265 11.00 1.47 -14.53
N ASP A 266 11.44 0.35 -13.93
CA ASP A 266 11.70 0.24 -12.50
C ASP A 266 12.77 -0.84 -12.18
N GLY A 267 13.98 -0.68 -12.70
CA GLY A 267 15.05 -1.64 -12.47
C GLY A 267 14.65 -3.07 -12.86
N GLU A 268 14.87 -4.03 -11.98
CA GLU A 268 14.48 -5.43 -12.16
C GLU A 268 12.96 -5.64 -12.19
N SER A 269 12.19 -4.69 -11.64
CA SER A 269 10.74 -4.72 -11.60
C SER A 269 10.08 -4.07 -12.83
N THR A 270 10.85 -3.69 -13.86
CA THR A 270 10.30 -3.09 -15.08
C THR A 270 9.16 -3.95 -15.66
N GLY A 271 7.96 -3.34 -15.78
CA GLY A 271 6.76 -4.01 -16.28
C GLY A 271 5.64 -4.18 -15.25
N TRP A 272 5.89 -4.06 -13.95
CA TRP A 272 4.86 -4.24 -12.91
C TRP A 272 3.66 -3.30 -13.07
N VAL A 273 3.87 -2.06 -13.50
CA VAL A 273 2.78 -1.10 -13.81
C VAL A 273 1.84 -1.64 -14.87
N LEU A 274 2.34 -2.45 -15.79
CA LEU A 274 1.53 -3.03 -16.86
C LEU A 274 0.71 -4.24 -16.39
N THR A 275 1.15 -4.94 -15.32
CA THR A 275 0.31 -5.94 -14.66
C THR A 275 -0.85 -5.29 -13.93
N ASP A 276 -0.62 -4.19 -13.20
CA ASP A 276 -1.69 -3.43 -12.56
C ASP A 276 -2.77 -3.01 -13.58
N TRP A 277 -2.35 -2.55 -14.76
CA TRP A 277 -3.27 -2.21 -15.85
C TRP A 277 -4.06 -3.41 -16.38
N LEU A 278 -3.39 -4.55 -16.62
CA LEU A 278 -4.05 -5.77 -17.08
C LEU A 278 -5.08 -6.26 -16.06
N GLU A 279 -4.68 -6.31 -14.81
CA GLU A 279 -5.47 -6.85 -13.71
C GLU A 279 -6.67 -5.95 -13.41
N ASP A 280 -6.46 -4.64 -13.36
CA ASP A 280 -7.56 -3.68 -13.19
C ASP A 280 -8.55 -3.71 -14.38
N ALA A 281 -8.04 -3.82 -15.62
CA ALA A 281 -8.90 -3.96 -16.79
C ALA A 281 -9.69 -5.28 -16.76
N LEU A 282 -9.06 -6.39 -16.33
CA LEU A 282 -9.74 -7.68 -16.20
C LEU A 282 -10.85 -7.60 -15.12
N LEU A 283 -10.52 -7.02 -13.96
CA LEU A 283 -11.46 -6.83 -12.86
C LEU A 283 -12.61 -5.89 -13.26
N ALA A 284 -12.29 -4.76 -13.89
CA ALA A 284 -13.25 -3.75 -14.27
C ALA A 284 -14.20 -4.20 -15.39
N THR A 285 -13.69 -4.91 -16.41
CA THR A 285 -14.47 -5.26 -17.61
C THR A 285 -15.12 -6.64 -17.54
N GLN A 286 -14.53 -7.58 -16.79
CA GLN A 286 -14.98 -8.98 -16.71
C GLN A 286 -15.54 -9.35 -15.32
N GLY A 287 -15.29 -8.52 -14.32
CA GLY A 287 -15.76 -8.67 -12.95
C GLY A 287 -14.93 -9.61 -12.06
N PRO A 288 -15.19 -9.57 -10.73
CA PRO A 288 -14.35 -10.25 -9.73
C PRO A 288 -14.33 -11.76 -9.88
N GLY A 289 -15.43 -12.41 -10.29
CA GLY A 289 -15.47 -13.87 -10.45
C GLY A 289 -14.57 -14.38 -11.57
N VAL A 290 -14.43 -13.62 -12.67
CA VAL A 290 -13.49 -13.95 -13.77
C VAL A 290 -12.06 -13.68 -13.30
N TYR A 291 -11.85 -12.54 -12.62
CA TYR A 291 -10.55 -12.19 -12.04
C TYR A 291 -10.05 -13.28 -11.08
N GLU A 292 -10.86 -13.70 -10.08
CA GLU A 292 -10.50 -14.75 -9.11
C GLU A 292 -10.15 -16.09 -9.80
N THR A 293 -10.90 -16.44 -10.86
CA THR A 293 -10.65 -17.65 -11.64
C THR A 293 -9.29 -17.59 -12.35
N TRP A 294 -8.93 -16.43 -12.87
CA TRP A 294 -7.64 -16.17 -13.51
C TRP A 294 -6.51 -16.09 -12.49
N ALA A 295 -6.67 -15.32 -11.42
CA ALA A 295 -5.70 -15.13 -10.35
C ALA A 295 -5.29 -16.46 -9.68
N SER A 296 -6.26 -17.37 -9.49
CA SER A 296 -6.02 -18.70 -8.92
C SER A 296 -5.55 -19.76 -9.93
N HIS A 297 -5.25 -19.37 -11.17
CA HIS A 297 -4.85 -20.25 -12.27
C HIS A 297 -5.84 -21.41 -12.54
N ARG A 298 -7.13 -21.22 -12.20
CA ARG A 298 -8.21 -22.11 -12.67
C ARG A 298 -8.53 -21.86 -14.14
N SER A 299 -8.10 -20.73 -14.67
CA SER A 299 -8.07 -20.33 -16.06
C SER A 299 -6.63 -19.98 -16.44
N PRO A 300 -6.16 -20.31 -17.64
CA PRO A 300 -4.80 -20.01 -18.07
C PRO A 300 -4.50 -18.50 -18.04
N VAL A 301 -3.23 -18.14 -17.87
CA VAL A 301 -2.79 -16.72 -17.93
C VAL A 301 -3.14 -16.11 -19.29
N ASP A 302 -3.04 -16.88 -20.39
CA ASP A 302 -3.40 -16.45 -21.75
C ASP A 302 -4.87 -16.74 -22.12
N SER A 303 -5.76 -16.78 -21.13
CA SER A 303 -7.20 -16.98 -21.34
C SER A 303 -7.80 -15.91 -22.26
N PRO A 304 -8.91 -16.21 -22.96
CA PRO A 304 -9.58 -15.23 -23.81
C PRO A 304 -9.93 -13.93 -23.07
N ASN A 305 -10.38 -14.02 -21.80
CA ASN A 305 -10.75 -12.85 -20.99
C ASN A 305 -9.53 -11.96 -20.70
N ALA A 306 -8.38 -12.55 -20.36
CA ALA A 306 -7.15 -11.80 -20.12
C ALA A 306 -6.61 -11.14 -21.41
N VAL A 307 -6.71 -11.84 -22.54
CA VAL A 307 -6.35 -11.27 -23.86
C VAL A 307 -7.27 -10.10 -24.22
N GLU A 308 -8.57 -10.21 -23.95
CA GLU A 308 -9.56 -9.14 -24.18
C GLU A 308 -9.27 -7.93 -23.27
N ALA A 309 -9.04 -8.16 -21.97
CA ALA A 309 -8.68 -7.10 -21.03
C ALA A 309 -7.40 -6.36 -21.46
N LEU A 310 -6.37 -7.08 -21.86
CA LEU A 310 -5.14 -6.45 -22.40
C LEU A 310 -5.38 -5.70 -23.71
N GLY A 311 -6.33 -6.17 -24.55
CA GLY A 311 -6.84 -5.47 -25.72
C GLY A 311 -7.53 -4.15 -25.36
N ALA A 312 -8.35 -4.15 -24.30
CA ALA A 312 -8.99 -2.94 -23.77
C ALA A 312 -7.96 -1.92 -23.27
N VAL A 313 -6.93 -2.36 -22.53
CA VAL A 313 -5.79 -1.49 -22.14
C VAL A 313 -5.07 -0.94 -23.37
N ASN A 314 -4.82 -1.76 -24.39
CA ASN A 314 -4.20 -1.27 -25.63
C ASN A 314 -5.01 -0.11 -26.23
N SER A 315 -6.32 -0.30 -26.37
CA SER A 315 -7.21 0.70 -26.93
C SER A 315 -7.34 1.94 -26.04
N LEU A 316 -7.39 1.74 -24.71
CA LEU A 316 -7.53 2.85 -23.77
C LEU A 316 -6.25 3.70 -23.66
N VAL A 317 -5.07 3.07 -23.62
CA VAL A 317 -3.81 3.71 -23.20
C VAL A 317 -2.77 3.79 -24.30
N LEU A 318 -2.54 2.70 -25.04
CA LEU A 318 -1.37 2.57 -25.89
C LEU A 318 -1.59 2.95 -27.36
N ASP A 319 -2.84 3.12 -27.78
CA ASP A 319 -3.14 3.57 -29.14
C ASP A 319 -2.55 4.96 -29.43
N ASN A 320 -2.31 5.24 -30.72
CA ASN A 320 -1.58 6.42 -31.17
C ASN A 320 -2.08 7.74 -30.57
N GLY A 321 -1.18 8.43 -29.90
CA GLY A 321 -1.40 9.75 -29.31
C GLY A 321 -2.14 9.71 -27.97
N ARG A 322 -2.32 8.55 -27.34
CA ARG A 322 -2.99 8.42 -26.04
C ARG A 322 -2.03 8.47 -24.86
N VAL A 323 -0.77 8.09 -25.04
CA VAL A 323 0.27 8.15 -24.02
C VAL A 323 1.35 9.16 -24.37
N ALA A 324 1.80 9.92 -23.38
CA ALA A 324 2.86 10.91 -23.52
C ALA A 324 4.15 10.24 -24.04
N GLY A 325 4.74 10.80 -25.09
CA GLY A 325 5.93 10.25 -25.74
C GLY A 325 5.71 8.98 -26.57
N GLY A 326 4.46 8.50 -26.70
CA GLY A 326 4.09 7.28 -27.44
C GLY A 326 4.47 5.98 -26.73
N ARG A 327 4.02 4.83 -27.31
CA ARG A 327 4.24 3.48 -26.73
C ARG A 327 5.68 3.17 -26.35
N GLY A 328 6.64 3.59 -27.20
CA GLY A 328 8.06 3.30 -26.96
C GLY A 328 8.63 3.94 -25.70
N SER A 329 7.98 5.00 -25.17
CA SER A 329 8.42 5.68 -23.96
C SER A 329 7.99 4.96 -22.66
N VAL A 330 7.03 4.08 -22.73
CA VAL A 330 6.42 3.43 -21.53
C VAL A 330 7.45 2.68 -20.71
N ILE A 331 8.31 1.89 -21.34
CA ILE A 331 9.34 1.10 -20.66
C ILE A 331 10.66 1.83 -20.42
N SER A 332 10.79 3.08 -20.89
CA SER A 332 11.98 3.92 -20.67
C SER A 332 11.73 5.06 -19.68
N ARG A 333 10.46 5.29 -19.31
CA ARG A 333 10.02 6.28 -18.33
C ARG A 333 9.71 5.58 -17.01
N THR A 334 10.17 6.16 -15.90
CA THR A 334 9.81 5.65 -14.57
C THR A 334 8.40 6.10 -14.16
N PRO A 335 7.74 5.41 -13.20
CA PRO A 335 6.48 5.86 -12.62
C PRO A 335 6.57 7.30 -12.06
N VAL A 336 7.68 7.63 -11.38
CA VAL A 336 7.92 8.98 -10.83
C VAL A 336 7.96 10.04 -11.94
N GLN A 337 8.61 9.74 -13.07
CA GLN A 337 8.61 10.65 -14.23
C GLN A 337 7.20 10.83 -14.81
N ALA A 338 6.41 9.76 -14.88
CA ALA A 338 5.02 9.84 -15.33
C ALA A 338 4.17 10.73 -14.39
N GLY A 339 4.35 10.61 -13.08
CA GLY A 339 3.70 11.49 -12.09
C GLY A 339 4.11 12.95 -12.24
N ALA A 340 5.39 13.22 -12.51
CA ALA A 340 5.87 14.57 -12.77
C ALA A 340 5.28 15.17 -14.05
N GLU A 341 4.99 14.37 -15.06
CA GLU A 341 4.31 14.82 -16.30
C GLU A 341 2.84 15.17 -16.06
N LEU A 342 2.15 14.41 -15.19
CA LEU A 342 0.80 14.75 -14.74
C LEU A 342 0.78 16.14 -14.08
N VAL A 343 1.71 16.37 -13.14
CA VAL A 343 1.84 17.65 -12.43
C VAL A 343 2.15 18.80 -13.37
N LYS A 344 2.93 18.57 -14.44
CA LYS A 344 3.22 19.55 -15.49
C LYS A 344 2.05 19.79 -16.46
N GLY A 345 1.05 18.91 -16.48
CA GLY A 345 -0.08 18.98 -17.38
C GLY A 345 0.22 18.55 -18.83
N SER A 346 1.30 17.82 -19.08
CA SER A 346 1.60 17.23 -20.39
C SER A 346 0.74 15.98 -20.69
N CYS A 347 0.16 15.40 -19.66
CA CYS A 347 -0.86 14.37 -19.71
C CYS A 347 -1.84 14.57 -18.55
N LEU A 348 -3.04 14.00 -18.62
CA LEU A 348 -4.14 14.35 -17.70
C LEU A 348 -4.51 13.29 -16.69
N MET A 349 -4.17 12.02 -16.95
CA MET A 349 -4.52 10.89 -16.10
C MET A 349 -3.31 9.97 -15.91
N LEU A 350 -3.19 9.39 -14.69
CA LEU A 350 -2.15 8.44 -14.32
C LEU A 350 -2.79 7.31 -13.51
N HIS A 351 -2.75 6.08 -14.00
CA HIS A 351 -3.13 4.91 -13.21
C HIS A 351 -1.98 4.54 -12.29
N ALA A 352 -2.22 4.62 -10.99
CA ALA A 352 -1.24 4.26 -9.96
C ALA A 352 -1.93 4.09 -8.61
N SER A 353 -1.31 3.31 -7.73
CA SER A 353 -1.84 3.01 -6.39
C SER A 353 -1.98 4.24 -5.47
N SER A 354 -2.64 4.06 -4.34
CA SER A 354 -2.78 5.10 -3.31
C SER A 354 -1.43 5.54 -2.72
N SER A 355 -0.43 4.66 -2.67
CA SER A 355 0.92 4.99 -2.18
C SER A 355 1.66 5.94 -3.11
N PHE A 356 1.23 6.07 -4.36
CA PHE A 356 1.84 7.00 -5.33
C PHE A 356 1.80 8.47 -4.86
N GLU A 357 0.93 8.79 -3.89
CA GLU A 357 0.94 10.08 -3.21
C GLU A 357 2.34 10.52 -2.75
N SER A 358 3.18 9.56 -2.34
CA SER A 358 4.55 9.81 -1.89
C SER A 358 5.54 10.06 -3.05
N ARG A 359 5.17 9.73 -4.27
CA ARG A 359 6.04 9.76 -5.45
C ARG A 359 5.85 11.00 -6.33
N PHE A 360 4.83 11.83 -6.03
CA PHE A 360 4.69 13.10 -6.71
C PHE A 360 5.81 14.07 -6.34
N PRO A 361 6.18 14.99 -7.25
CA PRO A 361 7.15 16.04 -6.94
C PRO A 361 6.77 16.82 -5.68
N GLU A 362 7.77 17.23 -4.92
CA GLU A 362 7.59 18.10 -3.76
C GLU A 362 6.81 19.37 -4.15
N GLY A 363 5.92 19.81 -3.27
CA GLY A 363 5.03 20.95 -3.53
C GLY A 363 3.73 20.58 -4.24
N THR A 364 3.56 19.33 -4.72
CA THR A 364 2.28 18.86 -5.25
C THR A 364 1.23 18.84 -4.15
N VAL A 365 0.02 19.30 -4.45
CA VAL A 365 -1.08 19.37 -3.48
C VAL A 365 -2.05 18.23 -3.73
N ILE A 366 -2.12 17.28 -2.81
CA ILE A 366 -3.13 16.21 -2.83
C ILE A 366 -4.44 16.79 -2.28
N THR A 367 -5.53 16.63 -3.00
CA THR A 367 -6.84 17.19 -2.64
C THR A 367 -7.95 16.17 -2.89
N ASP A 368 -9.13 16.41 -2.33
CA ASP A 368 -10.33 15.68 -2.75
C ASP A 368 -10.81 16.13 -4.14
N ALA A 369 -11.81 15.43 -4.68
CA ALA A 369 -12.37 15.74 -5.99
C ALA A 369 -13.01 17.15 -6.07
N ALA A 370 -13.42 17.72 -4.93
CA ALA A 370 -13.99 19.07 -4.82
C ALA A 370 -12.91 20.15 -4.62
N GLY A 371 -11.63 19.77 -4.47
CA GLY A 371 -10.52 20.69 -4.20
C GLY A 371 -10.44 21.16 -2.75
N ALA A 372 -11.20 20.55 -1.84
CA ALA A 372 -11.14 20.81 -0.40
C ALA A 372 -10.05 19.97 0.28
N ASN A 373 -9.71 20.31 1.53
CA ASN A 373 -8.74 19.60 2.36
C ASN A 373 -7.38 19.33 1.68
N PRO A 374 -6.69 20.36 1.17
CA PRO A 374 -5.43 20.18 0.47
C PRO A 374 -4.31 19.73 1.43
N VAL A 375 -3.52 18.75 1.01
CA VAL A 375 -2.29 18.31 1.67
C VAL A 375 -1.13 18.45 0.68
N THR A 376 -0.13 19.23 1.06
CA THR A 376 1.06 19.43 0.22
C THR A 376 2.06 18.29 0.46
N VAL A 377 2.55 17.68 -0.61
CA VAL A 377 3.66 16.74 -0.56
C VAL A 377 4.90 17.47 -0.06
N GLN A 378 5.37 17.13 1.12
CA GLN A 378 6.59 17.66 1.70
C GLN A 378 7.56 16.52 1.90
N ALA A 379 8.84 16.78 1.66
CA ALA A 379 9.88 15.92 2.20
C ALA A 379 9.77 15.90 3.73
N PRO A 380 9.86 14.76 4.40
CA PRO A 380 9.99 14.69 5.83
C PRO A 380 11.15 15.57 6.27
N ARG A 381 10.95 16.38 7.30
CA ARG A 381 12.08 17.13 7.89
C ARG A 381 13.05 16.12 8.43
N PRO A 382 14.36 16.23 8.12
CA PRO A 382 15.36 15.42 8.78
C PRO A 382 15.21 15.64 10.29
N THR A 383 14.82 14.60 11.00
CA THR A 383 14.97 14.56 12.46
C THR A 383 16.47 14.65 12.68
N ALA A 384 16.92 15.64 13.44
CA ALA A 384 18.33 15.87 13.75
C ALA A 384 18.92 14.57 14.33
N SER A 385 19.54 13.79 13.47
CA SER A 385 20.21 12.57 13.85
C SER A 385 21.50 12.91 14.55
N ALA A 386 21.79 12.17 15.57
CA ALA A 386 22.90 12.30 16.49
C ALA A 386 24.22 12.53 15.79
N THR A 387 24.93 13.51 16.26
CA THR A 387 26.32 13.84 16.01
C THR A 387 27.22 12.61 15.84
N ALA A 388 27.70 12.40 14.61
CA ALA A 388 28.90 11.61 14.38
C ALA A 388 30.10 12.37 14.97
N SER A 389 30.71 11.82 16.01
CA SER A 389 31.96 12.27 16.59
C SER A 389 33.11 11.76 15.74
N GLY A 390 33.85 12.67 15.11
CA GLY A 390 35.26 12.60 14.90
C GLY A 390 35.80 11.68 13.81
N ALA A 391 36.07 12.25 12.63
CA ALA A 391 37.29 11.92 11.87
C ALA A 391 37.75 13.16 11.10
N THR A 392 38.94 13.59 11.42
CA THR A 392 39.69 14.68 10.83
C THR A 392 40.14 14.37 9.41
N GLY A 393 39.92 15.29 8.49
CA GLY A 393 40.85 15.65 7.45
C GLY A 393 40.70 15.01 6.08
N ALA A 394 40.10 15.73 5.14
CA ALA A 394 40.64 15.94 3.79
C ALA A 394 39.81 16.99 3.07
N THR A 395 40.45 18.11 2.78
CA THR A 395 39.96 19.19 1.92
C THR A 395 39.84 18.74 0.46
N ALA A 396 38.65 18.84 -0.11
CA ALA A 396 38.48 18.95 -1.55
C ALA A 396 37.47 20.04 -1.88
N SER A 397 38.02 21.09 -2.44
CA SER A 397 37.33 22.27 -2.94
C SER A 397 36.59 21.91 -4.23
N ALA A 398 35.28 21.98 -4.26
CA ALA A 398 34.53 22.05 -5.51
C ALA A 398 33.55 23.24 -5.41
N LYS A 399 33.95 24.31 -6.09
CA LYS A 399 33.16 25.48 -6.38
C LYS A 399 32.09 25.11 -7.42
N GLY A 400 30.85 25.02 -7.03
CA GLY A 400 29.69 24.91 -7.91
C GLY A 400 28.66 25.93 -7.46
N THR A 401 28.67 27.08 -8.12
CA THR A 401 27.67 28.13 -8.01
C THR A 401 26.36 27.64 -8.65
N ALA A 402 25.39 27.23 -7.85
CA ALA A 402 24.02 27.13 -8.29
C ALA A 402 23.22 28.23 -7.56
N GLY A 403 22.88 29.28 -8.29
CA GLY A 403 22.00 30.32 -7.83
C GLY A 403 20.58 29.77 -7.65
N ALA A 404 20.17 29.62 -6.42
CA ALA A 404 18.76 29.40 -6.09
C ALA A 404 18.03 30.72 -6.25
N THR A 405 17.37 30.90 -7.38
CA THR A 405 16.33 31.90 -7.55
C THR A 405 15.08 31.38 -6.85
N SER A 406 14.81 31.89 -5.65
CA SER A 406 13.53 31.75 -4.98
C SER A 406 12.48 32.49 -5.80
N THR A 407 11.76 31.78 -6.66
CA THR A 407 10.52 32.27 -7.26
C THR A 407 9.41 32.15 -6.22
N ALA A 408 8.79 33.28 -5.92
CA ALA A 408 7.61 33.42 -5.09
C ALA A 408 6.55 32.38 -5.43
N GLY A 409 5.93 31.76 -4.41
CA GLY A 409 5.00 30.66 -4.44
C GLY A 409 3.98 30.69 -5.57
N SER A 410 4.16 29.86 -6.57
CA SER A 410 3.05 29.35 -7.33
C SER A 410 2.35 28.31 -6.43
N ALA A 411 1.04 28.49 -6.23
CA ALA A 411 0.23 27.44 -5.60
C ALA A 411 0.53 26.12 -6.30
N GLY A 412 0.95 25.08 -5.55
CA GLY A 412 1.33 23.79 -6.12
C GLY A 412 0.21 23.21 -6.97
N THR A 413 0.57 22.45 -8.00
CA THR A 413 -0.41 21.77 -8.85
C THR A 413 -1.22 20.80 -8.01
N LYS A 414 -2.56 20.92 -8.09
CA LYS A 414 -3.48 20.03 -7.38
C LYS A 414 -3.65 18.73 -8.16
N VAL A 415 -3.60 17.63 -7.42
CA VAL A 415 -3.93 16.29 -7.92
C VAL A 415 -4.93 15.62 -6.98
N SER A 416 -5.79 14.79 -7.55
CA SER A 416 -6.76 13.95 -6.86
C SER A 416 -6.79 12.58 -7.53
N ALA A 417 -7.52 11.63 -6.97
CA ALA A 417 -7.69 10.33 -7.59
C ALA A 417 -9.17 9.89 -7.55
N PHE A 418 -9.59 9.14 -8.55
CA PHE A 418 -10.84 8.38 -8.55
C PHE A 418 -10.54 6.88 -8.71
N VAL A 419 -11.46 6.04 -8.27
CA VAL A 419 -11.34 4.58 -8.44
C VAL A 419 -11.49 4.25 -9.92
N THR A 420 -10.66 3.34 -10.44
CA THR A 420 -10.81 2.81 -11.81
C THR A 420 -12.24 2.31 -11.99
N PRO A 421 -13.02 2.91 -12.91
CA PRO A 421 -14.43 2.59 -13.00
C PRO A 421 -14.65 1.21 -13.63
N ALA A 422 -15.57 0.44 -13.07
CA ALA A 422 -16.01 -0.83 -13.62
C ALA A 422 -16.91 -0.64 -14.87
N ALA A 423 -17.27 -1.75 -15.52
CA ALA A 423 -18.20 -1.73 -16.64
C ALA A 423 -19.56 -1.12 -16.22
N ASP A 424 -20.05 -1.50 -15.05
CA ASP A 424 -21.30 -1.02 -14.49
C ASP A 424 -21.07 -0.08 -13.31
N ARG A 425 -21.90 0.97 -13.17
CA ARG A 425 -21.86 1.86 -12.01
C ARG A 425 -22.17 1.12 -10.73
N GLY A 426 -21.39 1.39 -9.68
CA GLY A 426 -21.62 0.84 -8.33
C GLY A 426 -20.99 -0.51 -8.08
N SER A 427 -20.08 -0.97 -8.92
CA SER A 427 -19.17 -2.05 -8.57
C SER A 427 -18.06 -1.50 -7.69
N ASP A 428 -17.94 -2.01 -6.46
CA ASP A 428 -16.94 -1.61 -5.47
C ASP A 428 -15.79 -2.64 -5.40
N SER A 429 -15.39 -3.20 -6.55
CA SER A 429 -14.25 -4.12 -6.63
C SER A 429 -12.96 -3.35 -6.89
N VAL A 430 -11.90 -3.67 -6.14
CA VAL A 430 -10.60 -2.99 -6.22
C VAL A 430 -9.43 -3.96 -6.12
N LEU A 431 -8.38 -3.66 -6.85
CA LEU A 431 -7.09 -4.35 -6.80
C LEU A 431 -6.21 -3.76 -5.69
N VAL A 432 -5.49 -4.62 -4.98
CA VAL A 432 -4.59 -4.21 -3.90
C VAL A 432 -3.26 -4.93 -3.94
N GLY A 433 -2.21 -4.24 -3.50
CA GLY A 433 -0.90 -4.80 -3.17
C GLY A 433 -0.65 -4.70 -1.67
N THR A 434 0.13 -5.63 -1.11
CA THR A 434 0.44 -5.67 0.32
C THR A 434 1.91 -5.94 0.54
N ASP A 435 2.51 -5.15 1.43
CA ASP A 435 3.88 -5.36 1.88
C ASP A 435 3.91 -6.27 3.10
N TYR A 436 4.82 -7.24 3.10
CA TYR A 436 5.01 -8.21 4.18
C TYR A 436 6.37 -8.07 4.84
N LEU A 437 6.39 -8.08 6.17
CA LEU A 437 7.62 -8.14 6.97
C LEU A 437 8.05 -9.60 7.13
N VAL A 438 9.30 -9.90 6.79
CA VAL A 438 9.93 -11.20 6.98
C VAL A 438 11.23 -11.05 7.78
N ALA A 439 11.67 -12.12 8.47
CA ALA A 439 12.86 -12.11 9.30
C ALA A 439 13.89 -13.15 8.84
N PHE A 440 15.17 -12.73 8.75
CA PHE A 440 16.30 -13.59 8.42
C PHE A 440 17.15 -13.90 9.65
N THR A 441 17.01 -13.14 10.75
CA THR A 441 17.69 -13.38 12.01
C THR A 441 16.71 -13.48 13.18
N ARG A 442 17.18 -14.07 14.28
CA ARG A 442 16.44 -14.20 15.53
C ARG A 442 17.26 -13.61 16.66
N SER A 443 16.92 -12.40 17.06
CA SER A 443 17.41 -11.79 18.29
C SER A 443 16.28 -11.13 19.03
N ASP A 444 16.47 -10.82 20.29
CA ASP A 444 15.46 -10.11 21.09
C ASP A 444 15.24 -8.69 20.53
N ALA A 445 16.29 -8.04 20.01
CA ALA A 445 16.17 -6.73 19.36
C ALA A 445 15.37 -6.81 18.06
N VAL A 446 15.62 -7.82 17.21
CA VAL A 446 14.84 -8.08 15.98
C VAL A 446 13.38 -8.35 16.32
N SER A 447 13.12 -9.18 17.34
CA SER A 447 11.76 -9.45 17.81
C SER A 447 11.06 -8.19 18.30
N ALA A 448 11.74 -7.31 19.04
CA ALA A 448 11.18 -6.04 19.52
C ALA A 448 10.82 -5.10 18.36
N VAL A 449 11.68 -5.00 17.32
CA VAL A 449 11.38 -4.22 16.11
C VAL A 449 10.19 -4.80 15.35
N MET A 450 10.14 -6.12 15.16
CA MET A 450 8.99 -6.77 14.50
C MET A 450 7.69 -6.56 15.27
N GLU A 451 7.71 -6.71 16.60
CA GLU A 451 6.55 -6.49 17.46
C GLU A 451 6.04 -5.04 17.35
N TYR A 452 6.95 -4.07 17.30
CA TYR A 452 6.59 -2.67 17.09
C TYR A 452 6.01 -2.43 15.70
N LEU A 453 6.68 -2.85 14.63
CA LEU A 453 6.23 -2.65 13.25
C LEU A 453 4.88 -3.33 12.94
N THR A 454 4.52 -4.39 13.68
CA THR A 454 3.21 -5.06 13.54
C THR A 454 2.15 -4.55 14.51
N SER A 455 2.51 -3.59 15.40
CA SER A 455 1.58 -3.01 16.37
C SER A 455 0.63 -1.99 15.72
N GLN A 456 -0.51 -1.78 16.38
CA GLN A 456 -1.43 -0.70 15.99
C GLN A 456 -0.81 0.68 16.20
N GLU A 457 0.12 0.82 17.15
CA GLU A 457 0.81 2.08 17.41
C GLU A 457 1.65 2.51 16.21
N TRP A 458 2.49 1.61 15.71
CA TRP A 458 3.25 1.88 14.48
C TRP A 458 2.34 2.14 13.30
N ALA A 459 1.29 1.35 13.11
CA ALA A 459 0.38 1.53 11.99
C ALA A 459 -0.29 2.91 11.99
N ARG A 460 -0.66 3.44 13.17
CA ARG A 460 -1.17 4.81 13.34
C ARG A 460 -0.11 5.86 13.01
N THR A 461 1.09 5.71 13.56
CA THR A 461 2.22 6.62 13.33
C THR A 461 2.55 6.66 11.83
N ARG A 462 2.66 5.50 11.18
CA ARG A 462 2.98 5.41 9.76
C ARG A 462 1.88 6.03 8.88
N MET A 463 0.61 5.80 9.22
CA MET A 463 -0.55 6.36 8.53
C MET A 463 -0.56 7.89 8.60
N ALA A 464 -0.28 8.46 9.76
CA ALA A 464 -0.24 9.92 9.98
C ALA A 464 0.82 10.64 9.12
N LEU A 465 1.85 9.93 8.66
CA LEU A 465 2.87 10.44 7.74
C LEU A 465 2.40 10.46 6.27
N GLY A 466 1.28 9.82 5.95
CA GLY A 466 0.71 9.77 4.60
C GLY A 466 1.41 8.81 3.64
N GLY A 467 0.87 8.70 2.42
CA GLY A 467 1.40 7.85 1.35
C GLY A 467 1.28 6.35 1.60
N VAL A 468 0.41 5.94 2.51
CA VAL A 468 0.03 4.53 2.74
C VAL A 468 -1.44 4.43 3.05
N ALA A 469 -1.99 3.25 2.86
CA ALA A 469 -3.29 2.84 3.37
C ALA A 469 -3.13 1.57 4.22
N THR A 470 -4.16 1.17 4.94
CA THR A 470 -4.11 -0.04 5.75
C THR A 470 -5.48 -0.72 5.82
N ALA A 471 -5.45 -2.05 5.82
CA ALA A 471 -6.63 -2.87 6.13
C ALA A 471 -6.72 -3.22 7.62
N ASN A 472 -5.77 -2.77 8.44
CA ASN A 472 -5.79 -3.00 9.88
C ASN A 472 -7.00 -2.31 10.52
N GLN A 473 -7.92 -3.11 11.07
CA GLN A 473 -9.20 -2.66 11.64
C GLN A 473 -9.03 -1.79 12.91
N GLY A 474 -7.86 -1.79 13.51
CA GLY A 474 -7.55 -0.97 14.69
C GLY A 474 -7.03 0.43 14.39
N VAL A 475 -6.96 0.81 13.11
CA VAL A 475 -6.45 2.12 12.67
C VAL A 475 -7.58 2.98 12.12
N ASP A 476 -7.73 4.18 12.68
CA ASP A 476 -8.72 5.14 12.22
C ASP A 476 -8.31 5.71 10.85
N PRO A 477 -9.14 5.58 9.80
CA PRO A 477 -8.87 6.16 8.48
C PRO A 477 -8.60 7.67 8.51
N ASP A 478 -9.17 8.40 9.46
CA ASP A 478 -9.02 9.85 9.57
C ASP A 478 -7.63 10.30 10.02
N LEU A 479 -6.77 9.38 10.43
CA LEU A 479 -5.34 9.64 10.66
C LEU A 479 -4.58 9.94 9.37
N ALA A 480 -5.02 9.42 8.21
CA ALA A 480 -4.36 9.75 6.95
C ALA A 480 -4.54 11.23 6.63
N PRO A 481 -3.46 11.96 6.32
CA PRO A 481 -3.54 13.39 6.05
C PRO A 481 -4.34 13.71 4.79
N SER A 482 -4.23 12.89 3.73
CA SER A 482 -4.91 13.11 2.46
C SER A 482 -6.29 12.45 2.40
N ASP A 483 -7.20 13.00 1.58
CA ASP A 483 -8.51 12.39 1.31
C ASP A 483 -8.34 11.05 0.57
N VAL A 484 -7.35 10.95 -0.32
CA VAL A 484 -7.06 9.71 -1.05
C VAL A 484 -6.68 8.59 -0.08
N GLY A 485 -5.77 8.86 0.87
CA GLY A 485 -5.38 7.89 1.91
C GLY A 485 -6.53 7.50 2.84
N ARG A 486 -7.35 8.48 3.27
CA ARG A 486 -8.56 8.21 4.08
C ARG A 486 -9.55 7.32 3.34
N ARG A 487 -9.84 7.65 2.07
CA ARG A 487 -10.78 6.88 1.26
C ARG A 487 -10.26 5.47 0.98
N ALA A 488 -8.99 5.33 0.59
CA ALA A 488 -8.37 4.03 0.37
C ALA A 488 -8.48 3.15 1.62
N THR A 489 -8.14 3.67 2.80
CA THR A 489 -8.24 2.92 4.06
C THR A 489 -9.68 2.54 4.40
N ARG A 490 -10.65 3.46 4.22
CA ARG A 490 -12.08 3.10 4.42
C ARG A 490 -12.55 1.99 3.50
N MET A 491 -12.12 1.99 2.22
CA MET A 491 -12.45 0.92 1.29
C MET A 491 -11.83 -0.41 1.71
N LEU A 492 -10.55 -0.41 2.11
CA LEU A 492 -9.84 -1.61 2.58
C LEU A 492 -10.41 -2.21 3.87
N GLN A 493 -10.98 -1.40 4.74
CA GLN A 493 -11.63 -1.84 5.98
C GLN A 493 -13.13 -2.14 5.81
N SER A 494 -13.71 -1.82 4.64
CA SER A 494 -15.13 -2.00 4.36
C SER A 494 -15.43 -3.44 3.95
N ARG A 495 -16.49 -4.01 4.53
CA ARG A 495 -17.04 -5.30 4.08
C ARG A 495 -17.88 -5.20 2.81
N GLN A 496 -18.16 -3.99 2.32
CA GLN A 496 -18.91 -3.77 1.10
C GLN A 496 -18.00 -3.71 -0.13
N THR A 497 -16.72 -3.42 0.08
CA THR A 497 -15.71 -3.40 -0.99
C THR A 497 -15.23 -4.84 -1.25
N THR A 498 -15.31 -5.27 -2.50
CA THR A 498 -14.64 -6.51 -2.93
C THR A 498 -13.17 -6.20 -3.17
N VAL A 499 -12.32 -6.75 -2.32
CA VAL A 499 -10.87 -6.55 -2.37
C VAL A 499 -10.24 -7.76 -3.04
N GLU A 500 -9.60 -7.55 -4.18
CA GLU A 500 -8.85 -8.56 -4.92
C GLU A 500 -7.34 -8.31 -4.77
N MET A 501 -6.61 -9.36 -4.37
CA MET A 501 -5.16 -9.29 -4.29
C MET A 501 -4.57 -9.26 -5.70
N ASP A 502 -3.51 -8.48 -5.89
CA ASP A 502 -2.72 -8.53 -7.12
C ASP A 502 -2.27 -9.96 -7.40
N ALA A 503 -2.75 -10.48 -8.52
CA ALA A 503 -2.49 -11.86 -8.91
C ALA A 503 -1.04 -12.05 -9.32
N SER A 504 -0.45 -11.10 -10.03
CA SER A 504 0.94 -11.18 -10.49
C SER A 504 1.92 -11.22 -9.32
N ASP A 505 1.61 -10.50 -8.24
CA ASP A 505 2.37 -10.52 -7.00
C ASP A 505 2.24 -11.85 -6.23
N SER A 506 1.17 -12.61 -6.49
CA SER A 506 0.85 -13.90 -5.84
C SER A 506 1.18 -15.11 -6.72
N MET A 507 1.36 -14.94 -8.03
CA MET A 507 1.78 -15.99 -8.95
C MET A 507 3.20 -16.47 -8.62
N PRO A 508 3.59 -17.72 -8.99
CA PRO A 508 4.98 -18.12 -8.92
C PRO A 508 5.88 -17.03 -9.53
N VAL A 509 6.94 -16.63 -8.84
CA VAL A 509 7.77 -15.47 -9.21
C VAL A 509 8.28 -15.55 -10.66
N GLY A 510 8.66 -16.75 -11.13
CA GLY A 510 9.05 -16.97 -12.53
C GLY A 510 7.94 -16.66 -13.55
N VAL A 511 6.69 -16.59 -13.11
CA VAL A 511 5.52 -16.24 -13.95
C VAL A 511 5.17 -14.75 -13.75
N GLY A 512 4.71 -14.37 -12.56
CA GLY A 512 4.15 -13.05 -12.28
C GLY A 512 5.20 -11.95 -12.38
N SER A 513 6.24 -12.03 -11.55
CA SER A 513 7.29 -11.00 -11.45
C SER A 513 8.45 -11.21 -12.44
N SER A 514 8.29 -12.07 -13.45
CA SER A 514 9.32 -12.33 -14.46
C SER A 514 8.71 -12.44 -15.85
N ALA A 515 8.16 -13.58 -16.25
CA ALA A 515 7.69 -13.82 -17.62
C ALA A 515 6.56 -12.87 -18.03
N LEU A 516 5.63 -12.54 -17.11
CA LEU A 516 4.52 -11.63 -17.37
C LEU A 516 5.04 -10.19 -17.53
N TRP A 517 5.90 -9.70 -16.64
CA TRP A 517 6.50 -8.35 -16.77
C TRP A 517 7.26 -8.17 -18.08
N VAL A 518 8.09 -9.16 -18.44
CA VAL A 518 8.84 -9.15 -19.72
C VAL A 518 7.88 -9.19 -20.91
N GLY A 519 6.88 -10.07 -20.87
CA GLY A 519 5.87 -10.18 -21.92
C GLY A 519 5.10 -8.88 -22.13
N LEU A 520 4.60 -8.27 -21.05
CA LEU A 520 3.87 -7.01 -21.09
C LEU A 520 4.75 -5.83 -21.52
N SER A 521 6.01 -5.78 -21.12
CA SER A 521 6.97 -4.78 -21.56
C SER A 521 7.19 -4.84 -23.09
N ARG A 522 7.30 -6.05 -23.66
CA ARG A 522 7.40 -6.27 -25.10
C ARG A 522 6.10 -5.93 -25.82
N TRP A 523 4.94 -6.23 -25.23
CA TRP A 523 3.65 -5.84 -25.77
C TRP A 523 3.48 -4.30 -25.77
N ALA A 524 3.84 -3.64 -24.67
CA ALA A 524 3.74 -2.18 -24.56
C ALA A 524 4.54 -1.47 -25.64
N THR A 525 5.69 -2.00 -26.05
CA THR A 525 6.47 -1.46 -27.18
C THR A 525 5.96 -1.87 -28.56
N GLY A 526 4.95 -2.75 -28.64
CA GLY A 526 4.42 -3.26 -29.89
C GLY A 526 5.25 -4.39 -30.52
N THR A 527 6.20 -4.97 -29.78
CA THR A 527 7.07 -6.07 -30.26
C THR A 527 6.33 -7.40 -30.37
N VAL A 528 5.34 -7.62 -29.51
CA VAL A 528 4.48 -8.81 -29.49
C VAL A 528 3.01 -8.44 -29.35
N THR A 529 2.12 -9.34 -29.74
CA THR A 529 0.66 -9.18 -29.52
C THR A 529 0.28 -9.45 -28.06
N PRO A 530 -0.91 -9.00 -27.59
CA PRO A 530 -1.43 -9.34 -26.27
C PRO A 530 -1.37 -10.85 -25.99
N LYS A 531 -1.84 -11.66 -26.94
CA LYS A 531 -1.87 -13.12 -26.80
C LYS A 531 -0.46 -13.72 -26.67
N GLU A 532 0.51 -13.22 -27.42
CA GLU A 532 1.90 -13.71 -27.35
C GLU A 532 2.55 -13.36 -26.02
N ALA A 533 2.29 -12.16 -25.49
CA ALA A 533 2.80 -11.73 -24.19
C ALA A 533 2.28 -12.66 -23.07
N LEU A 534 0.98 -12.89 -23.00
CA LEU A 534 0.36 -13.74 -21.99
C LEU A 534 0.72 -15.22 -22.15
N LYS A 535 0.87 -15.70 -23.39
CA LYS A 535 1.30 -17.08 -23.67
C LYS A 535 2.72 -17.37 -23.16
N GLN A 536 3.61 -16.38 -23.16
CA GLN A 536 4.95 -16.55 -22.59
C GLN A 536 4.89 -16.72 -21.07
N ALA A 537 4.02 -15.98 -20.39
CA ALA A 537 3.78 -16.11 -18.97
C ALA A 537 3.15 -17.48 -18.62
N GLU A 538 2.13 -17.91 -19.38
CA GLU A 538 1.51 -19.24 -19.21
C GLU A 538 2.54 -20.37 -19.37
N ALA A 539 3.42 -20.28 -20.37
CA ALA A 539 4.47 -21.27 -20.60
C ALA A 539 5.51 -21.36 -19.47
N ALA A 540 5.66 -20.33 -18.66
CA ALA A 540 6.53 -20.29 -17.49
C ALA A 540 5.88 -20.90 -16.23
N TRP A 541 4.57 -21.21 -16.28
CA TRP A 541 3.88 -21.79 -15.13
C TRP A 541 4.48 -23.16 -14.78
N PRO A 542 4.79 -23.43 -13.49
CA PRO A 542 5.34 -24.72 -13.07
C PRO A 542 4.41 -25.87 -13.47
N LYS A 543 4.95 -26.86 -14.15
CA LYS A 543 4.18 -28.08 -14.46
C LYS A 543 3.88 -28.82 -13.17
N GLN A 544 2.62 -29.13 -12.94
CA GLN A 544 2.24 -30.03 -11.84
C GLN A 544 2.98 -31.37 -12.04
N LYS A 545 3.74 -31.78 -11.02
CA LYS A 545 4.47 -33.04 -11.01
C LYS A 545 3.53 -34.21 -10.75
#